data_c6dde09614de53d44277dbd3e3e7a0e2
#
_entry.id   c6dde09614de53d44277dbd3e3e7a0e2
#
_cell.length_a   1.000
_cell.length_b   1.000
_cell.length_c   1.000
_cell.angle_alpha   90.00
_cell.angle_beta   90.00
_cell.angle_gamma   90.00
#
_symmetry.space_group_name_H-M   'P 1'
#
loop_
_entity.id
_entity.type
_entity.pdbx_description
1 polymer ?
#
loop_
_entity_poly.entity_id
_entity_poly.type
_entity_poly.pdbx_seq_one_letter_code
_entity_poly.pdbx_strand_id
1 'polypeptide(L)'
;MLSAEGKPLPINDNLEAMAKQLYDYWFVQFDFPNEEGKPYKSSGGAMVYNEKLKREIPKGWHCGTLLDIAEYTNGLACQKYRPIDNNKLPVIKIKEMHDGLSADTEWVRADIPDDVKVFDGDVLFSWSASLEVILWAYGNGGLNQHIFKVTSKNGYPRSFYFYQLIHYVGVFKQMAEARKTTMGHITQDHLRQSTIALPPNVDIANKLEEKLCLIFDEIVKNNQEIMALTKQRDELLPLLMNGQASVNYHLSDD
;
A
#
# COMPACT_ATOMS: atom_id res chain seq x y z
N MET A 1 -18.99 7.69 4.77
CA MET A 1 -19.59 6.40 4.37
C MET A 1 -20.00 5.62 5.61
N LEU A 2 -20.94 4.69 5.49
CA LEU A 2 -21.33 3.80 6.60
C LEU A 2 -20.93 2.38 6.23
N SER A 3 -20.52 1.58 7.25
CA SER A 3 -20.31 0.16 7.09
C SER A 3 -21.63 -0.57 6.74
N ALA A 4 -21.57 -1.84 6.34
CA ALA A 4 -22.78 -2.66 6.10
C ALA A 4 -23.69 -2.74 7.34
N GLU A 5 -23.16 -2.51 8.54
CA GLU A 5 -23.89 -2.45 9.81
C GLU A 5 -24.38 -1.05 10.20
N GLY A 6 -24.24 -0.05 9.30
CA GLY A 6 -24.66 1.34 9.55
C GLY A 6 -23.75 2.13 10.50
N LYS A 7 -22.57 1.61 10.86
CA LYS A 7 -21.58 2.32 11.68
C LYS A 7 -20.69 3.20 10.81
N PRO A 8 -20.24 4.38 11.28
CA PRO A 8 -19.23 5.16 10.57
C PRO A 8 -17.96 4.31 10.37
N LEU A 9 -17.47 4.25 9.12
CA LEU A 9 -16.15 3.66 8.85
C LEU A 9 -15.06 4.53 9.49
N PRO A 10 -13.96 3.95 9.96
CA PRO A 10 -12.78 4.70 10.35
C PRO A 10 -12.36 5.70 9.25
N ILE A 11 -11.74 6.80 9.65
CA ILE A 11 -11.37 7.88 8.70
C ILE A 11 -10.50 7.32 7.56
N ASN A 12 -9.52 6.50 7.89
CA ASN A 12 -8.61 5.92 6.88
C ASN A 12 -9.34 5.00 5.92
N ASP A 13 -10.28 4.16 6.37
CA ASP A 13 -11.09 3.31 5.48
C ASP A 13 -11.89 4.15 4.46
N ASN A 14 -12.41 5.31 4.89
CA ASN A 14 -13.08 6.24 3.99
C ASN A 14 -12.11 6.86 2.98
N LEU A 15 -10.93 7.29 3.42
CA LEU A 15 -9.89 7.86 2.56
C LEU A 15 -9.39 6.84 1.53
N GLU A 16 -9.14 5.61 1.95
CA GLU A 16 -8.76 4.51 1.07
C GLU A 16 -9.84 4.18 0.05
N ALA A 17 -11.10 4.12 0.49
CA ALA A 17 -12.23 3.88 -0.40
C ALA A 17 -12.40 5.01 -1.44
N MET A 18 -12.24 6.27 -1.03
CA MET A 18 -12.29 7.42 -1.93
C MET A 18 -11.16 7.40 -2.95
N ALA A 19 -9.93 7.14 -2.50
CA ALA A 19 -8.77 7.06 -3.37
C ALA A 19 -8.89 5.91 -4.38
N LYS A 20 -9.33 4.73 -3.90
CA LYS A 20 -9.60 3.58 -4.77
C LYS A 20 -10.69 3.88 -5.80
N GLN A 21 -11.80 4.50 -5.39
CA GLN A 21 -12.89 4.85 -6.29
C GLN A 21 -12.43 5.81 -7.38
N LEU A 22 -11.62 6.82 -7.04
CA LEU A 22 -11.07 7.77 -8.00
C LEU A 22 -10.11 7.08 -8.97
N TYR A 23 -9.26 6.18 -8.47
CA TYR A 23 -8.38 5.37 -9.30
C TYR A 23 -9.18 4.48 -10.26
N ASP A 24 -10.18 3.75 -9.75
CA ASP A 24 -11.02 2.85 -10.57
C ASP A 24 -11.78 3.63 -11.66
N TYR A 25 -12.27 4.82 -11.34
CA TYR A 25 -12.93 5.69 -12.30
C TYR A 25 -11.99 6.06 -13.46
N TRP A 26 -10.73 6.40 -13.17
CA TRP A 26 -9.78 6.82 -14.19
C TRP A 26 -9.17 5.65 -14.99
N PHE A 27 -8.79 4.56 -14.33
CA PHE A 27 -7.93 3.52 -14.92
C PHE A 27 -8.61 2.17 -15.13
N VAL A 28 -9.73 1.91 -14.46
CA VAL A 28 -10.53 0.71 -14.66
C VAL A 28 -11.69 1.00 -15.60
N GLN A 29 -12.41 2.10 -15.37
CA GLN A 29 -13.54 2.55 -16.20
C GLN A 29 -13.11 3.39 -17.40
N PHE A 30 -11.87 3.95 -17.38
CA PHE A 30 -11.29 4.83 -18.41
C PHE A 30 -12.00 6.19 -18.54
N ASP A 31 -12.57 6.69 -17.47
CA ASP A 31 -13.20 8.00 -17.41
C ASP A 31 -12.27 9.09 -16.82
N PHE A 32 -10.95 8.99 -17.14
CA PHE A 32 -10.02 10.08 -16.87
C PHE A 32 -10.39 11.34 -17.67
N PRO A 33 -10.05 12.55 -17.20
CA PRO A 33 -10.36 13.78 -17.91
C PRO A 33 -9.72 13.84 -19.29
N ASN A 34 -10.53 14.07 -20.32
CA ASN A 34 -10.06 14.37 -21.66
C ASN A 34 -9.57 15.84 -21.76
N GLU A 35 -9.24 16.31 -22.96
CA GLU A 35 -8.75 17.68 -23.20
C GLU A 35 -9.77 18.77 -22.79
N GLU A 36 -11.07 18.45 -22.80
CA GLU A 36 -12.15 19.33 -22.37
C GLU A 36 -12.48 19.18 -20.87
N GLY A 37 -11.76 18.32 -20.13
CA GLY A 37 -12.02 18.01 -18.73
C GLY A 37 -13.23 17.09 -18.49
N LYS A 38 -13.82 16.53 -19.55
CA LYS A 38 -14.94 15.57 -19.47
C LYS A 38 -14.41 14.13 -19.30
N PRO A 39 -15.22 13.21 -18.72
CA PRO A 39 -14.85 11.79 -18.62
C PRO A 39 -14.59 11.21 -20.02
N TYR A 40 -13.43 10.58 -20.22
CA TYR A 40 -13.00 10.16 -21.56
C TYR A 40 -13.98 9.17 -22.20
N LYS A 41 -14.18 8.01 -21.61
CA LYS A 41 -15.01 6.95 -22.19
C LYS A 41 -16.49 7.34 -22.24
N SER A 42 -17.05 7.85 -21.15
CA SER A 42 -18.45 8.21 -21.05
C SER A 42 -18.84 9.39 -21.96
N SER A 43 -17.87 10.21 -22.40
CA SER A 43 -18.08 11.29 -23.38
C SER A 43 -17.82 10.85 -24.83
N GLY A 44 -17.71 9.54 -25.07
CA GLY A 44 -17.52 9.01 -26.43
C GLY A 44 -16.07 8.92 -26.88
N GLY A 45 -15.11 8.91 -25.95
CA GLY A 45 -13.70 8.67 -26.24
C GLY A 45 -13.47 7.38 -27.00
N ALA A 46 -12.60 7.40 -28.01
CA ALA A 46 -12.35 6.27 -28.88
C ALA A 46 -11.72 5.10 -28.13
N MET A 47 -12.32 3.92 -28.20
CA MET A 47 -11.85 2.69 -27.60
C MET A 47 -11.38 1.71 -28.67
N VAL A 48 -10.39 0.87 -28.37
CA VAL A 48 -9.87 -0.18 -29.24
C VAL A 48 -9.73 -1.49 -28.46
N TYR A 49 -10.10 -2.60 -29.09
CA TYR A 49 -9.93 -3.91 -28.47
C TYR A 49 -8.45 -4.31 -28.43
N ASN A 50 -7.98 -4.74 -27.29
CA ASN A 50 -6.62 -5.23 -27.09
C ASN A 50 -6.62 -6.74 -26.88
N GLU A 51 -6.01 -7.48 -27.80
CA GLU A 51 -5.98 -8.95 -27.79
C GLU A 51 -5.26 -9.54 -26.58
N LYS A 52 -4.22 -8.88 -26.06
CA LYS A 52 -3.46 -9.37 -24.89
C LYS A 52 -4.24 -9.17 -23.59
N LEU A 53 -4.93 -8.04 -23.47
CA LEU A 53 -5.72 -7.69 -22.29
C LEU A 53 -7.14 -8.26 -22.33
N LYS A 54 -7.59 -8.80 -23.50
CA LYS A 54 -8.94 -9.34 -23.73
C LYS A 54 -10.05 -8.34 -23.35
N ARG A 55 -9.80 -7.04 -23.57
CA ARG A 55 -10.75 -5.95 -23.26
C ARG A 55 -10.49 -4.73 -24.15
N GLU A 56 -11.49 -3.86 -24.21
CA GLU A 56 -11.31 -2.54 -24.80
C GLU A 56 -10.48 -1.64 -23.90
N ILE A 57 -9.57 -0.87 -24.50
CA ILE A 57 -8.77 0.17 -23.87
C ILE A 57 -8.85 1.45 -24.68
N PRO A 58 -8.55 2.63 -24.10
CA PRO A 58 -8.54 3.89 -24.84
C PRO A 58 -7.57 3.83 -26.03
N LYS A 59 -7.95 4.48 -27.13
CA LYS A 59 -7.08 4.60 -28.30
C LYS A 59 -5.75 5.24 -27.92
N GLY A 60 -4.65 4.63 -28.35
CA GLY A 60 -3.29 5.05 -28.03
C GLY A 60 -2.70 4.40 -26.77
N TRP A 61 -3.54 3.74 -25.94
CA TRP A 61 -3.03 2.93 -24.83
C TRP A 61 -2.47 1.60 -25.33
N HIS A 62 -1.62 0.99 -24.54
CA HIS A 62 -0.97 -0.28 -24.90
C HIS A 62 -0.97 -1.26 -23.73
N CYS A 63 -0.62 -2.51 -24.03
CA CYS A 63 -0.43 -3.54 -23.01
C CYS A 63 1.00 -3.48 -22.49
N GLY A 64 1.15 -3.33 -21.18
CA GLY A 64 2.40 -3.50 -20.45
C GLY A 64 2.22 -4.49 -19.30
N THR A 65 3.16 -4.50 -18.36
CA THR A 65 3.20 -5.39 -17.20
C THR A 65 3.44 -4.61 -15.90
N LEU A 66 3.28 -5.27 -14.76
CA LEU A 66 3.63 -4.67 -13.47
C LEU A 66 5.12 -4.29 -13.37
N LEU A 67 6.01 -5.01 -14.07
CA LEU A 67 7.45 -4.70 -14.11
C LEU A 67 7.80 -3.48 -14.99
N ASP A 68 6.86 -2.99 -15.78
CA ASP A 68 7.07 -1.75 -16.57
C ASP A 68 6.81 -0.49 -15.74
N ILE A 69 6.03 -0.61 -14.67
CA ILE A 69 5.61 0.54 -13.85
C ILE A 69 6.29 0.63 -12.49
N ALA A 70 6.86 -0.49 -12.00
CA ALA A 70 7.50 -0.52 -10.69
C ALA A 70 8.66 -1.50 -10.63
N GLU A 71 9.58 -1.23 -9.70
CA GLU A 71 10.65 -2.13 -9.29
C GLU A 71 10.26 -2.82 -7.97
N TYR A 72 10.67 -4.08 -7.83
CA TYR A 72 10.32 -4.95 -6.70
C TYR A 72 11.61 -5.42 -6.03
N THR A 73 12.04 -4.70 -4.99
CA THR A 73 13.24 -5.02 -4.22
C THR A 73 12.89 -5.97 -3.08
N ASN A 74 13.51 -7.13 -3.07
CA ASN A 74 13.29 -8.12 -2.02
C ASN A 74 14.02 -7.71 -0.73
N GLY A 75 13.38 -7.94 0.42
CA GLY A 75 14.02 -7.72 1.71
C GLY A 75 15.12 -8.73 2.03
N LEU A 76 15.68 -8.63 3.21
CA LEU A 76 16.82 -9.42 3.69
C LEU A 76 16.41 -10.61 4.54
N ALA A 77 17.28 -11.61 4.59
CA ALA A 77 17.29 -12.63 5.65
C ALA A 77 17.78 -11.98 6.96
N CYS A 78 16.90 -11.22 7.63
CA CYS A 78 17.23 -10.32 8.74
C CYS A 78 17.96 -11.03 9.90
N GLN A 79 17.76 -12.34 10.08
CA GLN A 79 18.50 -13.15 11.08
C GLN A 79 20.03 -13.14 10.89
N LYS A 80 20.52 -12.79 9.68
CA LYS A 80 21.95 -12.64 9.38
C LYS A 80 22.52 -11.27 9.74
N TYR A 81 21.64 -10.29 10.03
CA TYR A 81 21.97 -8.89 10.27
C TYR A 81 21.55 -8.46 11.68
N ARG A 82 21.79 -9.33 12.69
CA ARG A 82 21.43 -9.04 14.07
C ARG A 82 22.15 -7.80 14.59
N PRO A 83 21.50 -6.97 15.44
CA PRO A 83 22.13 -5.80 16.03
C PRO A 83 23.38 -6.18 16.83
N ILE A 84 24.40 -5.36 16.74
CA ILE A 84 25.63 -5.45 17.50
C ILE A 84 25.77 -4.32 18.52
N ASP A 85 24.91 -3.30 18.40
CA ASP A 85 24.87 -2.10 19.26
C ASP A 85 23.41 -1.55 19.33
N ASN A 86 23.27 -0.32 19.82
CA ASN A 86 21.98 0.38 19.92
C ASN A 86 21.52 1.00 18.59
N ASN A 87 22.37 1.02 17.57
CA ASN A 87 22.01 1.52 16.23
C ASN A 87 21.29 0.42 15.43
N LYS A 88 19.99 0.32 15.63
CA LYS A 88 19.16 -0.77 15.11
C LYS A 88 17.83 -0.27 14.56
N LEU A 89 17.26 -1.04 13.66
CA LEU A 89 15.95 -0.82 13.05
C LEU A 89 15.01 -2.00 13.36
N PRO A 90 13.71 -1.77 13.55
CA PRO A 90 12.74 -2.86 13.65
C PRO A 90 12.68 -3.65 12.35
N VAL A 91 12.55 -4.96 12.45
CA VAL A 91 12.36 -5.85 11.29
C VAL A 91 10.90 -5.85 10.90
N ILE A 92 10.62 -5.48 9.64
CA ILE A 92 9.29 -5.50 9.08
C ILE A 92 9.05 -6.85 8.43
N LYS A 93 8.23 -7.67 9.08
CA LYS A 93 7.70 -8.96 8.59
C LYS A 93 6.22 -8.79 8.24
N ILE A 94 5.58 -9.85 7.75
CA ILE A 94 4.15 -9.86 7.43
C ILE A 94 3.29 -9.52 8.66
N LYS A 95 3.70 -9.95 9.87
CA LYS A 95 3.04 -9.58 11.12
C LYS A 95 3.04 -8.05 11.32
N GLU A 96 4.20 -7.42 11.17
CA GLU A 96 4.33 -5.97 11.33
C GLU A 96 3.61 -5.19 10.23
N MET A 97 3.43 -5.75 9.03
CA MET A 97 2.58 -5.13 8.00
C MET A 97 1.11 -5.08 8.45
N HIS A 98 0.63 -6.10 9.14
CA HIS A 98 -0.75 -6.23 9.61
C HIS A 98 -1.02 -5.45 10.89
N ASP A 99 -0.17 -5.66 11.90
CA ASP A 99 -0.43 -5.26 13.29
C ASP A 99 0.37 -4.01 13.70
N GLY A 100 1.28 -3.53 12.83
CA GLY A 100 2.27 -2.51 13.19
C GLY A 100 3.39 -3.09 14.08
N LEU A 101 4.21 -2.17 14.62
CA LEU A 101 5.32 -2.54 15.50
C LEU A 101 4.81 -2.88 16.92
N SER A 102 5.42 -3.88 17.55
CA SER A 102 5.07 -4.35 18.90
C SER A 102 6.32 -4.62 19.74
N ALA A 103 6.14 -4.94 21.03
CA ALA A 103 7.23 -5.31 21.92
C ALA A 103 8.01 -6.56 21.42
N ASP A 104 7.34 -7.45 20.66
CA ASP A 104 7.92 -8.67 20.10
C ASP A 104 8.62 -8.45 18.77
N THR A 105 8.59 -7.24 18.20
CA THR A 105 9.23 -6.93 16.92
C THR A 105 10.73 -7.14 17.03
N GLU A 106 11.28 -7.98 16.16
CA GLU A 106 12.71 -8.23 16.09
C GLU A 106 13.46 -7.01 15.55
N TRP A 107 14.78 -6.98 15.77
CA TRP A 107 15.63 -5.88 15.38
C TRP A 107 16.73 -6.35 14.42
N VAL A 108 17.12 -5.47 13.51
CA VAL A 108 18.24 -5.62 12.59
C VAL A 108 19.17 -4.41 12.76
N ARG A 109 20.48 -4.59 12.48
CA ARG A 109 21.45 -3.49 12.51
C ARG A 109 21.08 -2.41 11.49
N ALA A 110 21.37 -1.15 11.78
CA ALA A 110 20.92 -0.02 10.93
C ALA A 110 21.78 0.19 9.67
N ASP A 111 22.96 -0.46 9.58
CA ASP A 111 23.89 -0.38 8.45
C ASP A 111 23.58 -1.41 7.34
N ILE A 112 22.34 -1.87 7.26
CA ILE A 112 21.83 -2.64 6.10
C ILE A 112 21.82 -1.77 4.84
N PRO A 113 21.81 -2.36 3.63
CA PRO A 113 21.68 -1.61 2.38
C PRO A 113 20.44 -0.70 2.36
N ASP A 114 20.58 0.48 1.73
CA ASP A 114 19.51 1.49 1.75
C ASP A 114 18.25 1.09 0.96
N ASP A 115 18.41 0.24 -0.05
CA ASP A 115 17.31 -0.29 -0.87
C ASP A 115 16.35 -1.21 -0.11
N VAL A 116 16.80 -1.79 1.01
CA VAL A 116 15.97 -2.62 1.90
C VAL A 116 15.57 -1.90 3.20
N LYS A 117 15.94 -0.63 3.35
CA LYS A 117 15.37 0.23 4.40
C LYS A 117 13.98 0.68 3.98
N VAL A 118 13.09 0.73 4.94
CA VAL A 118 11.70 1.13 4.75
C VAL A 118 11.45 2.44 5.51
N PHE A 119 10.69 3.32 4.89
CA PHE A 119 10.30 4.62 5.42
C PHE A 119 8.78 4.80 5.29
N ASP A 120 8.22 5.72 6.07
CA ASP A 120 6.80 6.05 5.95
C ASP A 120 6.42 6.48 4.54
N GLY A 121 5.30 5.95 4.05
CA GLY A 121 4.83 6.15 2.68
C GLY A 121 5.40 5.18 1.64
N ASP A 122 6.32 4.30 2.02
CA ASP A 122 6.77 3.21 1.13
C ASP A 122 5.66 2.21 0.86
N VAL A 123 5.60 1.71 -0.36
CA VAL A 123 4.68 0.62 -0.73
C VAL A 123 5.37 -0.71 -0.47
N LEU A 124 4.72 -1.52 0.37
CA LEU A 124 5.19 -2.87 0.70
C LEU A 124 4.23 -3.91 0.14
N PHE A 125 4.78 -4.98 -0.44
CA PHE A 125 4.02 -6.10 -0.96
C PHE A 125 4.53 -7.42 -0.38
N SER A 126 3.73 -8.08 0.46
CA SER A 126 4.02 -9.45 0.91
C SER A 126 3.67 -10.45 -0.18
N TRP A 127 4.67 -11.21 -0.64
CA TRP A 127 4.55 -12.16 -1.74
C TRP A 127 4.46 -13.62 -1.29
N SER A 128 4.48 -13.86 0.01
CA SER A 128 4.35 -15.19 0.61
C SER A 128 3.35 -15.18 1.77
N ALA A 129 2.80 -16.31 2.13
CA ALA A 129 1.80 -16.50 3.17
C ALA A 129 0.51 -15.69 2.91
N SER A 130 0.39 -14.47 3.37
CA SER A 130 -0.73 -13.61 3.04
C SER A 130 -0.29 -12.57 2.01
N LEU A 131 -0.95 -12.57 0.83
CA LEU A 131 -0.68 -11.58 -0.21
C LEU A 131 -1.36 -10.28 0.15
N GLU A 132 -0.57 -9.25 0.42
CA GLU A 132 -1.06 -7.95 0.86
C GLU A 132 -0.19 -6.82 0.33
N VAL A 133 -0.81 -5.69 0.01
CA VAL A 133 -0.14 -4.45 -0.40
C VAL A 133 -0.57 -3.36 0.55
N ILE A 134 0.39 -2.67 1.15
CA ILE A 134 0.13 -1.58 2.09
C ILE A 134 1.00 -0.35 1.80
N LEU A 135 0.54 0.80 2.29
CA LEU A 135 1.40 1.96 2.54
C LEU A 135 1.94 1.85 3.97
N TRP A 136 3.27 1.80 4.10
CA TRP A 136 3.90 1.74 5.41
C TRP A 136 3.79 3.08 6.13
N ALA A 137 3.52 3.05 7.45
CA ALA A 137 3.29 4.26 8.26
C ALA A 137 3.78 4.13 9.71
N TYR A 138 4.70 3.21 9.99
CA TYR A 138 5.14 2.90 11.35
C TYR A 138 6.64 3.21 11.58
N GLY A 139 7.17 4.22 10.84
CA GLY A 139 8.55 4.68 10.96
C GLY A 139 9.57 3.84 10.19
N ASN A 140 10.84 4.10 10.44
CA ASN A 140 11.93 3.45 9.72
C ASN A 140 12.08 1.98 10.14
N GLY A 141 12.37 1.09 9.19
CA GLY A 141 12.57 -0.33 9.44
C GLY A 141 13.48 -1.02 8.44
N GLY A 142 13.82 -2.28 8.72
CA GLY A 142 14.53 -3.17 7.81
C GLY A 142 13.60 -4.25 7.26
N LEU A 143 13.55 -4.39 5.93
CA LEU A 143 12.60 -5.24 5.24
C LEU A 143 13.00 -6.71 5.29
N ASN A 144 12.06 -7.58 5.68
CA ASN A 144 12.26 -9.03 5.68
C ASN A 144 12.14 -9.62 4.26
N GLN A 145 12.86 -10.72 4.02
CA GLN A 145 12.99 -11.41 2.72
C GLN A 145 11.67 -11.85 2.06
N HIS A 146 10.56 -11.87 2.79
CA HIS A 146 9.24 -12.30 2.29
C HIS A 146 8.36 -11.14 1.81
N ILE A 147 8.92 -9.96 1.73
CA ILE A 147 8.23 -8.73 1.34
C ILE A 147 9.07 -8.01 0.29
N PHE A 148 8.40 -7.46 -0.72
CA PHE A 148 8.99 -6.51 -1.65
C PHE A 148 8.75 -5.07 -1.17
N LYS A 149 9.79 -4.24 -1.25
CA LYS A 149 9.64 -2.80 -1.37
C LYS A 149 9.38 -2.48 -2.84
N VAL A 150 8.28 -1.77 -3.11
CA VAL A 150 7.85 -1.45 -4.47
C VAL A 150 8.11 0.03 -4.73
N THR A 151 8.92 0.33 -5.73
CA THR A 151 9.32 1.69 -6.08
C THR A 151 9.00 2.02 -7.52
N SER A 152 8.92 3.31 -7.84
CA SER A 152 8.61 3.80 -9.18
C SER A 152 9.60 3.33 -10.22
N LYS A 153 9.09 2.96 -11.39
CA LYS A 153 9.85 2.73 -12.61
C LYS A 153 9.24 3.50 -13.77
N ASN A 154 10.07 3.94 -14.71
CA ASN A 154 9.65 4.69 -15.90
C ASN A 154 8.79 5.94 -15.58
N GLY A 155 8.94 6.52 -14.39
CA GLY A 155 8.21 7.72 -13.97
C GLY A 155 6.75 7.51 -13.57
N TYR A 156 6.28 6.27 -13.45
CA TYR A 156 4.93 6.01 -12.94
C TYR A 156 4.82 6.38 -11.47
N PRO A 157 3.79 7.15 -11.05
CA PRO A 157 3.64 7.61 -9.67
C PRO A 157 3.17 6.51 -8.73
N ARG A 158 3.36 6.76 -7.42
CA ARG A 158 3.05 5.82 -6.33
C ARG A 158 1.63 5.29 -6.38
N SER A 159 0.64 6.15 -6.54
CA SER A 159 -0.76 5.74 -6.59
C SER A 159 -1.05 4.79 -7.75
N PHE A 160 -0.39 4.97 -8.89
CA PHE A 160 -0.62 4.14 -10.07
C PHE A 160 -0.16 2.71 -9.83
N TYR A 161 1.12 2.49 -9.44
CA TYR A 161 1.61 1.13 -9.21
C TYR A 161 1.00 0.49 -7.95
N PHE A 162 0.66 1.27 -6.93
CA PHE A 162 -0.03 0.79 -5.74
C PHE A 162 -1.38 0.15 -6.07
N TYR A 163 -2.26 0.86 -6.78
CA TYR A 163 -3.57 0.31 -7.13
C TYR A 163 -3.53 -0.75 -8.22
N GLN A 164 -2.61 -0.67 -9.20
CA GLN A 164 -2.39 -1.76 -10.14
C GLN A 164 -2.02 -3.05 -9.40
N LEU A 165 -1.15 -2.97 -8.42
CA LEU A 165 -0.73 -4.12 -7.63
C LEU A 165 -1.87 -4.66 -6.75
N ILE A 166 -2.66 -3.79 -6.11
CA ILE A 166 -3.86 -4.19 -5.34
C ILE A 166 -4.83 -4.99 -6.22
N HIS A 167 -5.10 -4.52 -7.45
CA HIS A 167 -5.95 -5.27 -8.39
C HIS A 167 -5.37 -6.64 -8.70
N TYR A 168 -4.07 -6.73 -8.95
CA TYR A 168 -3.41 -7.99 -9.26
C TYR A 168 -3.32 -8.94 -8.06
N VAL A 169 -3.23 -8.46 -6.83
CA VAL A 169 -3.30 -9.31 -5.62
C VAL A 169 -4.60 -10.12 -5.62
N GLY A 170 -5.72 -9.53 -6.02
CA GLY A 170 -6.99 -10.25 -6.20
C GLY A 170 -6.88 -11.40 -7.21
N VAL A 171 -6.25 -11.14 -8.36
CA VAL A 171 -6.01 -12.15 -9.40
C VAL A 171 -5.08 -13.26 -8.88
N PHE A 172 -3.99 -12.91 -8.20
CA PHE A 172 -3.05 -13.87 -7.63
C PHE A 172 -3.71 -14.78 -6.58
N LYS A 173 -4.58 -14.22 -5.71
CA LYS A 173 -5.34 -15.00 -4.75
C LYS A 173 -6.25 -16.01 -5.44
N GLN A 174 -7.01 -15.60 -6.45
CA GLN A 174 -7.87 -16.49 -7.23
C GLN A 174 -7.07 -17.59 -7.95
N MET A 175 -5.91 -17.27 -8.51
CA MET A 175 -5.02 -18.26 -9.15
C MET A 175 -4.48 -19.29 -8.15
N ALA A 176 -4.15 -18.88 -6.93
CA ALA A 176 -3.67 -19.76 -5.87
C ALA A 176 -4.80 -20.72 -5.41
N GLU A 177 -6.01 -20.21 -5.21
CA GLU A 177 -7.19 -21.00 -4.86
C GLU A 177 -7.54 -22.04 -5.93
N ALA A 178 -7.53 -21.64 -7.20
CA ALA A 178 -7.84 -22.54 -8.32
C ALA A 178 -6.88 -23.72 -8.43
N ARG A 179 -5.63 -23.56 -8.02
CA ARG A 179 -4.61 -24.62 -8.05
C ARG A 179 -4.63 -25.53 -6.85
N LYS A 180 -5.51 -25.30 -5.84
CA LYS A 180 -5.56 -26.03 -4.57
C LYS A 180 -4.18 -26.19 -3.88
N THR A 181 -3.25 -25.32 -4.19
CA THR A 181 -1.94 -25.28 -3.55
C THR A 181 -2.01 -24.32 -2.37
N THR A 182 -1.50 -24.77 -1.23
CA THR A 182 -1.12 -23.87 -0.12
C THR A 182 -0.33 -22.70 -0.72
N MET A 183 -0.85 -21.51 -0.53
CA MET A 183 -0.45 -20.22 -1.10
C MET A 183 0.92 -20.22 -1.78
N GLY A 184 0.91 -20.24 -3.11
CA GLY A 184 2.13 -20.21 -3.90
C GLY A 184 2.83 -18.85 -3.74
N HIS A 185 4.13 -18.88 -3.65
CA HIS A 185 4.95 -17.69 -3.70
C HIS A 185 4.73 -16.93 -5.00
N ILE A 186 4.50 -15.63 -4.93
CA ILE A 186 4.51 -14.77 -6.11
C ILE A 186 5.97 -14.54 -6.50
N THR A 187 6.32 -14.92 -7.72
CA THR A 187 7.65 -14.76 -8.28
C THR A 187 7.70 -13.57 -9.23
N GLN A 188 8.90 -13.14 -9.61
CA GLN A 188 9.06 -12.11 -10.65
C GLN A 188 8.45 -12.55 -12.00
N ASP A 189 8.36 -13.84 -12.28
CA ASP A 189 7.70 -14.32 -13.49
C ASP A 189 6.18 -14.09 -13.47
N HIS A 190 5.55 -14.21 -12.31
CA HIS A 190 4.15 -13.82 -12.14
C HIS A 190 3.95 -12.32 -12.40
N LEU A 191 4.84 -11.47 -11.86
CA LEU A 191 4.80 -10.01 -12.11
C LEU A 191 5.03 -9.67 -13.60
N ARG A 192 5.91 -10.41 -14.28
CA ARG A 192 6.16 -10.25 -15.74
C ARG A 192 4.96 -10.65 -16.60
N GLN A 193 4.21 -11.65 -16.16
CA GLN A 193 3.00 -12.11 -16.83
C GLN A 193 1.75 -11.29 -16.48
N SER A 194 1.85 -10.39 -15.52
CA SER A 194 0.73 -9.55 -15.05
C SER A 194 0.51 -8.38 -16.01
N THR A 195 -0.32 -8.61 -17.02
CA THR A 195 -0.59 -7.62 -18.08
C THR A 195 -1.57 -6.55 -17.62
N ILE A 196 -1.24 -5.29 -17.88
CA ILE A 196 -2.03 -4.10 -17.53
C ILE A 196 -2.16 -3.14 -18.71
N ALA A 197 -3.21 -2.31 -18.70
CA ALA A 197 -3.36 -1.23 -19.66
C ALA A 197 -2.53 -0.02 -19.22
N LEU A 198 -1.63 0.41 -20.10
CA LEU A 198 -0.77 1.56 -19.86
C LEU A 198 -1.13 2.72 -20.78
N PRO A 199 -1.19 3.96 -20.26
CA PRO A 199 -1.34 5.16 -21.07
C PRO A 199 -0.09 5.37 -21.97
N PRO A 200 -0.21 6.18 -23.03
CA PRO A 200 0.90 6.46 -23.94
C PRO A 200 2.06 7.20 -23.27
N ASN A 201 1.78 7.92 -22.20
CA ASN A 201 2.76 8.58 -21.34
C ASN A 201 2.25 8.60 -19.89
N VAL A 202 3.09 9.03 -18.95
CA VAL A 202 2.77 9.06 -17.51
C VAL A 202 1.91 10.26 -17.07
N ASP A 203 1.61 11.20 -17.96
CA ASP A 203 0.95 12.47 -17.60
C ASP A 203 -0.42 12.26 -16.97
N ILE A 204 -1.21 11.31 -17.49
CA ILE A 204 -2.54 11.00 -16.94
C ILE A 204 -2.39 10.40 -15.52
N ALA A 205 -1.38 9.55 -15.32
CA ALA A 205 -1.10 8.97 -14.00
C ALA A 205 -0.64 10.04 -13.01
N ASN A 206 0.23 10.96 -13.44
CA ASN A 206 0.70 12.06 -12.62
C ASN A 206 -0.41 13.04 -12.24
N LYS A 207 -1.34 13.35 -13.15
CA LYS A 207 -2.52 14.16 -12.83
C LYS A 207 -3.42 13.54 -11.76
N LEU A 208 -3.52 12.20 -11.70
CA LEU A 208 -4.21 11.53 -10.61
C LEU A 208 -3.40 11.57 -9.33
N GLU A 209 -2.07 11.36 -9.40
CA GLU A 209 -1.18 11.44 -8.23
C GLU A 209 -1.32 12.79 -7.50
N GLU A 210 -1.39 13.91 -8.21
CA GLU A 210 -1.60 15.24 -7.61
C GLU A 210 -2.83 15.31 -6.68
N LYS A 211 -3.83 14.45 -6.92
CA LYS A 211 -5.03 14.35 -6.08
C LYS A 211 -4.88 13.30 -4.98
N LEU A 212 -4.26 12.18 -5.30
CA LEU A 212 -4.16 11.04 -4.40
C LEU A 212 -3.00 11.15 -3.40
N CYS A 213 -1.93 11.88 -3.72
CA CYS A 213 -0.81 12.06 -2.79
C CYS A 213 -1.27 12.66 -1.46
N LEU A 214 -2.16 13.65 -1.49
CA LEU A 214 -2.71 14.29 -0.28
C LEU A 214 -3.51 13.30 0.58
N ILE A 215 -4.27 12.41 -0.06
CA ILE A 215 -5.03 11.35 0.64
C ILE A 215 -4.06 10.33 1.25
N PHE A 216 -3.04 9.92 0.52
CA PHE A 216 -2.03 8.98 1.00
C PHE A 216 -1.24 9.55 2.18
N ASP A 217 -0.83 10.81 2.09
CA ASP A 217 -0.10 11.49 3.15
C ASP A 217 -0.97 11.63 4.42
N GLU A 218 -2.27 11.90 4.28
CA GLU A 218 -3.19 11.94 5.42
C GLU A 218 -3.42 10.55 6.02
N ILE A 219 -3.52 9.48 5.22
CA ILE A 219 -3.61 8.10 5.71
C ILE A 219 -2.37 7.74 6.52
N VAL A 220 -1.17 8.05 6.02
CA VAL A 220 0.10 7.82 6.72
C VAL A 220 0.13 8.57 8.04
N LYS A 221 -0.20 9.85 8.04
CA LYS A 221 -0.23 10.70 9.24
C LYS A 221 -1.22 10.17 10.29
N ASN A 222 -2.44 9.79 9.87
CA ASN A 222 -3.43 9.22 10.79
C ASN A 222 -2.93 7.91 11.41
N ASN A 223 -2.28 7.04 10.65
CA ASN A 223 -1.71 5.80 11.16
C ASN A 223 -0.57 6.07 12.17
N GLN A 224 0.28 7.08 11.93
CA GLN A 224 1.30 7.51 12.88
C GLN A 224 0.68 8.02 14.19
N GLU A 225 -0.39 8.80 14.10
CA GLU A 225 -1.10 9.31 15.27
C GLU A 225 -1.76 8.17 16.06
N ILE A 226 -2.42 7.22 15.37
CA ILE A 226 -3.00 6.02 15.99
C ILE A 226 -1.92 5.22 16.72
N MET A 227 -0.73 5.04 16.12
CA MET A 227 0.39 4.35 16.74
C MET A 227 0.86 5.08 18.02
N ALA A 228 1.01 6.40 17.97
CA ALA A 228 1.44 7.21 19.09
C ALA A 228 0.42 7.16 20.25
N LEU A 229 -0.87 7.29 19.96
CA LEU A 229 -1.96 7.21 20.94
C LEU A 229 -2.08 5.80 21.53
N THR A 230 -1.91 4.76 20.71
CA THR A 230 -1.91 3.36 21.17
C THR A 230 -0.77 3.12 22.16
N LYS A 231 0.43 3.60 21.85
CA LYS A 231 1.59 3.51 22.75
C LYS A 231 1.33 4.24 24.07
N GLN A 232 0.81 5.46 24.01
CA GLN A 232 0.46 6.23 25.24
C GLN A 232 -0.59 5.49 26.07
N ARG A 233 -1.63 4.94 25.45
CA ARG A 233 -2.63 4.12 26.14
C ARG A 233 -1.99 2.94 26.86
N ASP A 234 -1.14 2.21 26.19
CA ASP A 234 -0.52 0.99 26.72
C ASP A 234 0.47 1.28 27.86
N GLU A 235 1.11 2.47 27.84
CA GLU A 235 1.95 2.96 28.93
C GLU A 235 1.14 3.45 30.13
N LEU A 236 0.02 4.13 29.89
CA LEU A 236 -0.79 4.73 30.97
C LEU A 236 -1.76 3.74 31.63
N LEU A 237 -2.33 2.80 30.88
CA LEU A 237 -3.35 1.88 31.38
C LEU A 237 -2.88 1.07 32.60
N PRO A 238 -1.67 0.47 32.64
CA PRO A 238 -1.16 -0.21 33.83
C PRO A 238 -1.00 0.71 35.05
N LEU A 239 -0.60 1.96 34.82
CA LEU A 239 -0.43 2.95 35.91
C LEU A 239 -1.77 3.33 36.53
N LEU A 240 -2.81 3.51 35.73
CA LEU A 240 -4.18 3.77 36.21
C LEU A 240 -4.76 2.56 36.96
N MET A 241 -4.58 1.36 36.40
CA MET A 241 -5.08 0.12 37.03
C MET A 241 -4.41 -0.17 38.40
N ASN A 242 -3.14 0.21 38.52
CA ASN A 242 -2.38 0.02 39.76
C ASN A 242 -2.54 1.18 40.76
N GLY A 243 -3.36 2.20 40.47
CA GLY A 243 -3.54 3.38 41.30
C GLY A 243 -2.32 4.29 41.41
N GLN A 244 -1.33 4.13 40.52
CA GLN A 244 -0.11 4.94 40.44
C GLN A 244 -0.32 6.27 39.72
N ALA A 245 -1.42 6.40 38.96
CA ALA A 245 -1.87 7.63 38.35
C ALA A 245 -3.36 7.81 38.61
N SER A 246 -3.81 9.05 38.72
CA SER A 246 -5.22 9.41 38.84
C SER A 246 -5.60 10.40 37.75
N VAL A 247 -6.82 10.30 37.24
CA VAL A 247 -7.37 11.28 36.30
C VAL A 247 -8.08 12.35 37.10
N ASN A 248 -7.54 13.57 37.10
CA ASN A 248 -8.24 14.71 37.68
C ASN A 248 -9.32 15.19 36.70
N TYR A 249 -10.57 14.82 36.97
CA TYR A 249 -11.72 15.43 36.28
C TYR A 249 -11.96 16.82 36.86
N HIS A 250 -11.36 17.84 36.31
CA HIS A 250 -11.96 19.17 36.34
C HIS A 250 -12.92 19.23 35.15
N LEU A 251 -14.15 18.81 35.38
CA LEU A 251 -15.25 19.27 34.57
C LEU A 251 -15.33 20.78 34.80
N SER A 252 -14.92 21.58 33.84
CA SER A 252 -15.31 22.98 33.80
C SER A 252 -16.83 22.98 33.59
N ASP A 253 -17.58 23.29 34.66
CA ASP A 253 -18.95 23.74 34.53
C ASP A 253 -18.91 25.10 33.83
N ASP A 254 -19.13 25.11 32.48
CA ASP A 254 -19.52 26.26 31.70
C ASP A 254 -20.58 25.82 30.66
#